data_5880027972b9e919348b6ab26be47f24
#
_entry.id   5880027972b9e919348b6ab26be47f24
#
_cell.length_a   1.000
_cell.length_b   1.000
_cell.length_c   1.000
_cell.angle_alpha   90.00
_cell.angle_beta   90.00
_cell.angle_gamma   90.00
#
_symmetry.space_group_name_H-M   'P 1'
#
loop_
_entity.id
_entity.type
_entity.pdbx_description
1 polymer ?
#
loop_
_entity_poly.entity_id
_entity_poly.type
_entity_poly.pdbx_seq_one_letter_code
_entity_poly.pdbx_strand_id
1 'polypeptide(L)'
;PDQRMPIDFQSSYDKVNTIDSLYPNVSTSIKYHGDWTKINYKHRITKFKKSPLNIGDIVFVGNSITEQGGDWSKKFNMPNIRNRGIAGDVTDGVLERINEITHYKPKSVFLLIGINDLFNLHYQKEIPSVKYVANNIIKITEIIHKKSPKTKIYLQTILPTSEEYMADN
;
A
#
# COMPACT_ATOMS: atom_id res chain seq x y z
N PRO A 1 -5.22 51.08 -7.34
CA PRO A 1 -4.03 50.28 -7.14
C PRO A 1 -4.49 48.87 -6.76
N ASP A 2 -4.21 47.96 -7.70
CA ASP A 2 -4.57 46.54 -7.64
C ASP A 2 -3.63 45.84 -6.65
N GLN A 3 -4.12 45.52 -5.45
CA GLN A 3 -3.41 44.71 -4.47
C GLN A 3 -3.70 43.22 -4.74
N ARG A 4 -3.10 42.69 -5.80
CA ARG A 4 -2.98 41.24 -5.93
C ARG A 4 -1.99 40.72 -4.88
N MET A 5 -2.46 39.98 -3.91
CA MET A 5 -1.60 39.26 -3.00
C MET A 5 -0.71 38.31 -3.79
N PRO A 6 0.60 38.25 -3.53
CA PRO A 6 1.48 37.28 -4.19
C PRO A 6 1.02 35.87 -3.82
N ILE A 7 0.74 35.05 -4.82
CA ILE A 7 0.54 33.63 -4.63
C ILE A 7 1.86 33.11 -4.10
N ASP A 8 1.84 32.52 -2.91
CA ASP A 8 3.03 31.94 -2.27
C ASP A 8 3.43 30.66 -3.02
N PHE A 9 4.16 30.85 -4.12
CA PHE A 9 4.69 29.76 -4.93
C PHE A 9 5.63 28.85 -4.14
N GLN A 10 6.36 29.38 -3.16
CA GLN A 10 7.30 28.61 -2.35
C GLN A 10 6.55 27.60 -1.47
N SER A 11 5.50 28.02 -0.79
CA SER A 11 4.66 27.14 0.03
C SER A 11 4.00 26.01 -0.78
N SER A 12 3.57 26.31 -2.01
CA SER A 12 3.01 25.32 -2.92
C SER A 12 4.07 24.32 -3.39
N TYR A 13 5.28 24.78 -3.69
CA TYR A 13 6.41 23.96 -4.14
C TYR A 13 6.91 23.03 -3.02
N ASP A 14 7.03 23.54 -1.81
CA ASP A 14 7.44 22.78 -0.63
C ASP A 14 6.39 21.70 -0.29
N LYS A 15 5.11 22.01 -0.43
CA LYS A 15 4.01 21.06 -0.22
C LYS A 15 4.01 19.92 -1.24
N VAL A 16 4.25 20.22 -2.52
CA VAL A 16 4.37 19.22 -3.59
C VAL A 16 5.57 18.32 -3.35
N ASN A 17 6.73 18.87 -3.02
CA ASN A 17 7.93 18.10 -2.72
C ASN A 17 7.73 17.19 -1.49
N THR A 18 7.01 17.66 -0.47
CA THR A 18 6.68 16.85 0.72
C THR A 18 5.78 15.67 0.37
N ILE A 19 4.75 15.88 -0.45
CA ILE A 19 3.83 14.81 -0.86
C ILE A 19 4.56 13.76 -1.70
N ASP A 20 5.39 14.18 -2.65
CA ASP A 20 6.14 13.26 -3.50
C ASP A 20 7.09 12.36 -2.72
N SER A 21 7.70 12.87 -1.65
CA SER A 21 8.61 12.09 -0.78
C SER A 21 7.89 10.98 0.03
N LEU A 22 6.56 11.02 0.11
CA LEU A 22 5.77 9.98 0.79
C LEU A 22 5.62 8.70 -0.03
N TYR A 23 5.94 8.75 -1.32
CA TYR A 23 5.74 7.64 -2.24
C TYR A 23 7.06 7.14 -2.82
N PRO A 24 7.11 5.88 -3.23
CA PRO A 24 8.27 5.33 -3.93
C PRO A 24 8.64 6.16 -5.16
N ASN A 25 9.94 6.28 -5.40
CA ASN A 25 10.45 6.92 -6.60
C ASN A 25 10.02 6.14 -7.85
N VAL A 26 9.91 6.82 -8.99
CA VAL A 26 9.58 6.18 -10.28
C VAL A 26 10.59 5.13 -10.72
N SER A 27 11.85 5.23 -10.26
CA SER A 27 12.92 4.25 -10.48
C SER A 27 12.90 3.08 -9.49
N THR A 28 12.06 3.13 -8.44
CA THR A 28 11.98 2.05 -7.44
C THR A 28 11.57 0.76 -8.11
N SER A 29 12.35 -0.30 -7.87
CA SER A 29 12.07 -1.66 -8.32
C SER A 29 11.92 -2.55 -7.10
N ILE A 30 10.78 -3.23 -6.99
CA ILE A 30 10.56 -4.24 -5.96
C ILE A 30 11.09 -5.57 -6.47
N LYS A 31 12.03 -6.17 -5.75
CA LYS A 31 12.78 -7.35 -6.16
C LYS A 31 11.91 -8.50 -6.65
N TYR A 32 10.79 -8.73 -5.98
CA TYR A 32 9.93 -9.89 -6.23
C TYR A 32 8.69 -9.59 -7.09
N HIS A 33 8.63 -8.41 -7.70
CA HIS A 33 7.60 -8.08 -8.68
C HIS A 33 7.93 -8.66 -10.05
N GLY A 34 7.00 -9.39 -10.64
CA GLY A 34 7.00 -9.69 -12.08
C GLY A 34 6.81 -8.42 -12.92
N ASP A 35 7.09 -8.50 -14.22
CA ASP A 35 7.11 -7.30 -15.08
C ASP A 35 5.77 -6.58 -15.14
N TRP A 36 4.67 -7.33 -15.26
CA TRP A 36 3.34 -6.76 -15.20
C TRP A 36 3.08 -6.03 -13.86
N THR A 37 3.47 -6.65 -12.74
CA THR A 37 3.30 -6.05 -11.41
C THR A 37 4.09 -4.75 -11.25
N LYS A 38 5.32 -4.68 -11.80
CA LYS A 38 6.13 -3.45 -11.80
C LYS A 38 5.39 -2.29 -12.48
N ILE A 39 4.72 -2.56 -13.61
CA ILE A 39 3.95 -1.56 -14.36
C ILE A 39 2.71 -1.15 -13.55
N ASN A 40 1.94 -2.12 -13.05
CA ASN A 40 0.75 -1.86 -12.26
C ASN A 40 1.07 -1.08 -10.97
N TYR A 41 2.17 -1.44 -10.29
CA TYR A 41 2.62 -0.76 -9.07
C TYR A 41 2.85 0.74 -9.33
N LYS A 42 3.61 1.11 -10.36
CA LYS A 42 3.84 2.50 -10.74
C LYS A 42 2.55 3.24 -11.06
N HIS A 43 1.65 2.60 -11.81
CA HIS A 43 0.34 3.16 -12.13
C HIS A 43 -0.50 3.42 -10.86
N ARG A 44 -0.53 2.45 -9.94
CA ARG A 44 -1.27 2.59 -8.67
C ARG A 44 -0.67 3.66 -7.77
N ILE A 45 0.65 3.72 -7.63
CA ILE A 45 1.34 4.80 -6.90
C ILE A 45 0.99 6.17 -7.48
N THR A 46 0.96 6.32 -8.81
CA THR A 46 0.54 7.56 -9.45
C THR A 46 -0.91 7.93 -9.10
N LYS A 47 -1.82 6.95 -9.05
CA LYS A 47 -3.21 7.19 -8.61
C LYS A 47 -3.28 7.61 -7.13
N PHE A 48 -2.47 7.00 -6.27
CA PHE A 48 -2.43 7.36 -4.84
C PHE A 48 -1.94 8.78 -4.64
N LYS A 49 -0.90 9.21 -5.36
CA LYS A 49 -0.41 10.60 -5.36
C LYS A 49 -1.49 11.61 -5.77
N LYS A 50 -2.32 11.27 -6.78
CA LYS A 50 -3.42 12.14 -7.23
C LYS A 50 -4.59 12.18 -6.25
N SER A 51 -4.71 11.22 -5.35
CA SER A 51 -5.75 11.13 -4.35
C SER A 51 -5.15 10.62 -3.03
N PRO A 52 -4.32 11.45 -2.36
CA PRO A 52 -3.65 11.09 -1.13
C PRO A 52 -4.64 10.78 -0.01
N LEU A 53 -4.16 10.14 1.05
CA LEU A 53 -4.95 9.90 2.26
C LEU A 53 -5.26 11.23 2.97
N ASN A 54 -6.22 11.17 3.88
CA ASN A 54 -6.47 12.21 4.87
C ASN A 54 -6.23 11.67 6.28
N ILE A 55 -5.95 12.58 7.21
CA ILE A 55 -5.86 12.22 8.62
C ILE A 55 -7.20 11.60 9.06
N GLY A 56 -7.13 10.44 9.72
CA GLY A 56 -8.33 9.75 10.21
C GLY A 56 -9.06 8.86 9.20
N ASP A 57 -8.58 8.73 7.97
CA ASP A 57 -9.10 7.75 7.00
C ASP A 57 -9.03 6.32 7.56
N ILE A 58 -9.86 5.44 7.04
CA ILE A 58 -9.76 3.99 7.19
C ILE A 58 -9.10 3.45 5.92
N VAL A 59 -8.01 2.71 6.04
CA VAL A 59 -7.20 2.33 4.90
C VAL A 59 -7.16 0.81 4.73
N PHE A 60 -7.57 0.34 3.57
CA PHE A 60 -7.38 -1.06 3.16
C PHE A 60 -6.08 -1.15 2.37
N VAL A 61 -5.10 -1.87 2.92
CA VAL A 61 -3.77 -2.09 2.34
C VAL A 61 -3.63 -3.54 1.94
N GLY A 62 -3.18 -3.81 0.73
CA GLY A 62 -3.01 -5.19 0.28
C GLY A 62 -2.69 -5.32 -1.21
N ASN A 63 -3.01 -6.49 -1.73
CA ASN A 63 -2.76 -6.89 -3.11
C ASN A 63 -4.01 -6.75 -4.02
N SER A 64 -4.17 -7.68 -4.99
CA SER A 64 -5.30 -7.72 -5.92
C SER A 64 -6.65 -7.83 -5.22
N ILE A 65 -6.76 -8.61 -4.15
CA ILE A 65 -8.02 -8.80 -3.40
C ILE A 65 -8.50 -7.43 -2.88
N THR A 66 -7.59 -6.65 -2.33
CA THR A 66 -7.88 -5.29 -1.86
C THR A 66 -8.16 -4.34 -3.01
N GLU A 67 -7.34 -4.36 -4.09
CA GLU A 67 -7.51 -3.49 -5.25
C GLU A 67 -8.86 -3.70 -5.92
N GLN A 68 -9.21 -4.97 -6.21
CA GLN A 68 -10.45 -5.36 -6.89
C GLN A 68 -11.72 -5.09 -6.07
N GLY A 69 -11.57 -4.86 -4.77
CA GLY A 69 -12.66 -4.33 -3.95
C GLY A 69 -13.20 -2.99 -4.44
N GLY A 70 -12.44 -2.25 -5.26
CA GLY A 70 -12.86 -1.00 -5.90
C GLY A 70 -13.12 0.10 -4.89
N ASP A 71 -14.31 0.69 -4.93
CA ASP A 71 -14.72 1.73 -4.00
C ASP A 71 -15.27 1.12 -2.70
N TRP A 72 -14.38 0.95 -1.74
CA TRP A 72 -14.73 0.46 -0.40
C TRP A 72 -15.64 1.43 0.37
N SER A 73 -15.53 2.75 0.14
CA SER A 73 -16.39 3.74 0.76
C SER A 73 -17.86 3.52 0.37
N LYS A 74 -18.09 3.29 -0.92
CA LYS A 74 -19.42 2.98 -1.44
C LYS A 74 -19.96 1.65 -0.90
N LYS A 75 -19.11 0.61 -0.85
CA LYS A 75 -19.52 -0.73 -0.37
C LYS A 75 -19.96 -0.73 1.08
N PHE A 76 -19.29 0.04 1.94
CA PHE A 76 -19.59 0.12 3.36
C PHE A 76 -20.48 1.33 3.72
N ASN A 77 -20.89 2.14 2.73
CA ASN A 77 -21.62 3.39 2.95
C ASN A 77 -20.90 4.32 3.97
N MET A 78 -19.58 4.41 3.85
CA MET A 78 -18.72 5.22 4.74
C MET A 78 -17.75 6.04 3.88
N PRO A 79 -17.73 7.38 3.98
CA PRO A 79 -17.04 8.24 3.00
C PRO A 79 -15.51 8.23 3.08
N ASN A 80 -14.94 7.71 4.14
CA ASN A 80 -13.50 7.83 4.46
C ASN A 80 -12.73 6.51 4.38
N ILE A 81 -13.21 5.53 3.61
CA ILE A 81 -12.47 4.28 3.39
C ILE A 81 -11.64 4.41 2.11
N ARG A 82 -10.34 4.16 2.20
CA ARG A 82 -9.39 4.34 1.12
C ARG A 82 -8.78 3.02 0.69
N ASN A 83 -8.85 2.75 -0.62
CA ASN A 83 -8.26 1.57 -1.22
C ASN A 83 -6.79 1.81 -1.57
N ARG A 84 -5.89 1.11 -0.88
CA ARG A 84 -4.44 1.07 -1.12
C ARG A 84 -4.00 -0.34 -1.51
N GLY A 85 -4.84 -1.08 -2.25
CA GLY A 85 -4.50 -2.34 -2.89
C GLY A 85 -3.71 -2.15 -4.18
N ILE A 86 -2.78 -3.07 -4.45
CA ILE A 86 -2.04 -3.16 -5.71
C ILE A 86 -1.99 -4.63 -6.15
N ALA A 87 -2.59 -4.95 -7.29
CA ALA A 87 -2.60 -6.33 -7.78
C ALA A 87 -1.16 -6.81 -8.09
N GLY A 88 -0.86 -8.01 -7.64
CA GLY A 88 0.47 -8.61 -7.72
C GLY A 88 1.44 -8.15 -6.63
N ASP A 89 1.06 -7.21 -5.74
CA ASP A 89 1.95 -6.69 -4.71
C ASP A 89 2.35 -7.78 -3.69
N VAL A 90 3.56 -7.64 -3.20
CA VAL A 90 4.20 -8.48 -2.18
C VAL A 90 4.48 -7.66 -0.92
N THR A 91 4.91 -8.31 0.14
CA THR A 91 5.20 -7.64 1.42
C THR A 91 6.25 -6.54 1.28
N ASP A 92 7.27 -6.73 0.43
CA ASP A 92 8.31 -5.73 0.14
C ASP A 92 7.72 -4.48 -0.51
N GLY A 93 6.75 -4.64 -1.41
CA GLY A 93 6.08 -3.52 -2.06
C GLY A 93 5.28 -2.66 -1.07
N VAL A 94 4.63 -3.29 -0.07
CA VAL A 94 3.95 -2.55 1.00
C VAL A 94 4.95 -1.80 1.87
N LEU A 95 6.09 -2.43 2.22
CA LEU A 95 7.16 -1.79 3.00
C LEU A 95 7.67 -0.53 2.30
N GLU A 96 7.87 -0.60 0.98
CA GLU A 96 8.41 0.52 0.19
C GLU A 96 7.46 1.73 0.16
N ARG A 97 6.13 1.51 0.20
CA ARG A 97 5.10 2.58 0.17
C ARG A 97 4.47 2.91 1.51
N ILE A 98 5.08 2.49 2.62
CA ILE A 98 4.52 2.64 3.97
C ILE A 98 4.46 4.08 4.45
N ASN A 99 5.27 4.98 3.87
CA ASN A 99 5.40 6.36 4.34
C ASN A 99 4.11 7.17 4.20
N GLU A 100 3.30 6.96 3.15
CA GLU A 100 1.99 7.59 3.04
C GLU A 100 1.13 7.29 4.27
N ILE A 101 1.04 6.01 4.63
CA ILE A 101 0.21 5.55 5.75
C ILE A 101 0.69 6.18 7.07
N THR A 102 1.98 6.13 7.33
CA THR A 102 2.55 6.65 8.58
C THR A 102 2.49 8.18 8.68
N HIS A 103 2.50 8.88 7.54
CA HIS A 103 2.37 10.34 7.49
C HIS A 103 0.94 10.79 7.82
N TYR A 104 -0.07 10.20 7.16
CA TYR A 104 -1.46 10.60 7.33
C TYR A 104 -2.13 10.02 8.57
N LYS A 105 -1.48 9.09 9.29
CA LYS A 105 -1.94 8.56 10.57
C LYS A 105 -3.43 8.16 10.54
N PRO A 106 -3.82 7.20 9.70
CA PRO A 106 -5.21 6.80 9.55
C PRO A 106 -5.78 6.30 10.88
N LYS A 107 -7.11 6.36 11.03
CA LYS A 107 -7.82 5.79 12.18
C LYS A 107 -7.61 4.29 12.28
N SER A 108 -7.62 3.60 11.13
CA SER A 108 -7.45 2.16 11.07
C SER A 108 -6.78 1.73 9.76
N VAL A 109 -6.00 0.67 9.83
CA VAL A 109 -5.41 -0.04 8.69
C VAL A 109 -5.91 -1.49 8.71
N PHE A 110 -6.51 -1.93 7.62
CA PHE A 110 -6.83 -3.33 7.34
C PHE A 110 -5.79 -3.86 6.37
N LEU A 111 -4.92 -4.77 6.82
CA LEU A 111 -3.79 -5.29 6.06
C LEU A 111 -4.04 -6.73 5.62
N LEU A 112 -4.11 -6.96 4.30
CA LEU A 112 -4.19 -8.27 3.66
C LEU A 112 -3.09 -8.39 2.62
N ILE A 113 -1.97 -9.03 2.97
CA ILE A 113 -0.79 -9.17 2.12
C ILE A 113 -0.07 -10.49 2.41
N GLY A 114 0.71 -10.97 1.46
CA GLY A 114 1.57 -12.15 1.62
C GLY A 114 1.21 -13.32 0.71
N ILE A 115 0.00 -13.39 0.14
CA ILE A 115 -0.39 -14.51 -0.74
C ILE A 115 0.50 -14.56 -1.99
N ASN A 116 0.84 -13.42 -2.60
CA ASN A 116 1.71 -13.39 -3.77
C ASN A 116 3.16 -13.77 -3.43
N ASP A 117 3.61 -13.45 -2.21
CA ASP A 117 4.87 -13.93 -1.67
C ASP A 117 4.87 -15.46 -1.58
N LEU A 118 3.81 -16.06 -1.03
CA LEU A 118 3.67 -17.50 -0.88
C LEU A 118 3.55 -18.22 -2.23
N PHE A 119 2.83 -17.66 -3.20
CA PHE A 119 2.82 -18.19 -4.56
C PHE A 119 4.21 -18.13 -5.18
N ASN A 120 4.95 -17.02 -5.04
CA ASN A 120 6.30 -16.93 -5.52
C ASN A 120 7.22 -17.98 -4.87
N LEU A 121 7.05 -18.27 -3.58
CA LEU A 121 7.79 -19.32 -2.89
C LEU A 121 7.42 -20.71 -3.40
N HIS A 122 6.12 -20.98 -3.59
CA HIS A 122 5.61 -22.26 -4.12
C HIS A 122 6.20 -22.55 -5.51
N TYR A 123 6.22 -21.56 -6.40
CA TYR A 123 6.80 -21.71 -7.74
C TYR A 123 8.34 -21.54 -7.78
N GLN A 124 9.01 -21.70 -6.65
CA GLN A 124 10.48 -21.62 -6.50
C GLN A 124 11.09 -20.32 -7.03
N LYS A 125 10.31 -19.22 -6.95
CA LYS A 125 10.85 -17.89 -7.20
C LYS A 125 11.59 -17.39 -5.96
N GLU A 126 12.37 -16.33 -6.12
CA GLU A 126 13.41 -15.86 -5.19
C GLU A 126 12.96 -15.45 -3.78
N ILE A 127 11.69 -15.63 -3.36
CA ILE A 127 11.25 -15.35 -1.98
C ILE A 127 11.98 -16.32 -1.03
N PRO A 128 12.67 -15.82 0.01
CA PRO A 128 13.56 -16.66 0.81
C PRO A 128 12.83 -17.73 1.64
N SER A 129 11.70 -17.42 2.24
CA SER A 129 10.96 -18.36 3.10
C SER A 129 9.61 -17.78 3.58
N VAL A 130 8.76 -18.66 4.11
CA VAL A 130 7.53 -18.23 4.84
C VAL A 130 7.87 -17.31 6.02
N LYS A 131 8.98 -17.59 6.74
CA LYS A 131 9.45 -16.76 7.85
C LYS A 131 9.80 -15.35 7.38
N TYR A 132 10.39 -15.21 6.20
CA TYR A 132 10.68 -13.89 5.60
C TYR A 132 9.38 -13.08 5.41
N VAL A 133 8.36 -13.70 4.83
CA VAL A 133 7.05 -13.07 4.61
C VAL A 133 6.43 -12.63 5.95
N ALA A 134 6.42 -13.52 6.94
CA ALA A 134 5.92 -13.22 8.28
C ALA A 134 6.67 -12.06 8.93
N ASN A 135 8.00 -12.05 8.84
CA ASN A 135 8.83 -10.97 9.38
C ASN A 135 8.54 -9.63 8.69
N ASN A 136 8.30 -9.61 7.38
CA ASN A 136 7.93 -8.40 6.67
C ASN A 136 6.55 -7.88 7.13
N ILE A 137 5.57 -8.76 7.35
CA ILE A 137 4.26 -8.37 7.89
C ILE A 137 4.41 -7.76 9.29
N ILE A 138 5.20 -8.39 10.17
CA ILE A 138 5.52 -7.86 11.50
C ILE A 138 6.17 -6.49 11.37
N LYS A 139 7.18 -6.33 10.52
CA LYS A 139 7.88 -5.07 10.30
C LYS A 139 6.93 -3.96 9.80
N ILE A 140 5.98 -4.28 8.91
CA ILE A 140 4.96 -3.32 8.46
C ILE A 140 4.14 -2.83 9.66
N THR A 141 3.67 -3.74 10.52
CA THR A 141 2.88 -3.37 11.70
C THR A 141 3.68 -2.56 12.71
N GLU A 142 4.93 -2.93 12.97
CA GLU A 142 5.82 -2.21 13.87
C GLU A 142 6.11 -0.78 13.39
N ILE A 143 6.36 -0.59 12.09
CA ILE A 143 6.58 0.73 11.51
C ILE A 143 5.33 1.61 11.70
N ILE A 144 4.14 1.07 11.39
CA ILE A 144 2.89 1.81 11.59
C ILE A 144 2.69 2.13 13.06
N HIS A 145 2.85 1.15 13.94
CA HIS A 145 2.68 1.34 15.38
C HIS A 145 3.63 2.39 15.95
N LYS A 146 4.91 2.33 15.55
CA LYS A 146 5.94 3.29 16.00
C LYS A 146 5.66 4.72 15.53
N LYS A 147 5.29 4.92 14.25
CA LYS A 147 5.11 6.24 13.64
C LYS A 147 3.69 6.79 13.77
N SER A 148 2.71 5.93 14.00
CA SER A 148 1.29 6.27 14.15
C SER A 148 0.63 5.44 15.27
N PRO A 149 1.00 5.65 16.54
CA PRO A 149 0.63 4.76 17.65
C PRO A 149 -0.87 4.73 17.97
N LYS A 150 -1.65 5.68 17.46
CA LYS A 150 -3.11 5.71 17.61
C LYS A 150 -3.86 4.95 16.49
N THR A 151 -3.16 4.56 15.41
CA THR A 151 -3.74 3.78 14.32
C THR A 151 -4.02 2.35 14.77
N LYS A 152 -5.27 1.91 14.64
CA LYS A 152 -5.63 0.52 14.88
C LYS A 152 -5.25 -0.33 13.65
N ILE A 153 -4.55 -1.44 13.86
CA ILE A 153 -4.13 -2.34 12.79
C ILE A 153 -4.93 -3.63 12.91
N TYR A 154 -5.58 -4.03 11.82
CA TYR A 154 -6.30 -5.27 11.68
C TYR A 154 -5.59 -6.13 10.63
N LEU A 155 -4.91 -7.19 11.08
CA LEU A 155 -4.34 -8.18 10.17
C LEU A 155 -5.43 -9.13 9.71
N GLN A 156 -5.55 -9.30 8.41
CA GLN A 156 -6.45 -10.26 7.80
C GLN A 156 -5.66 -11.53 7.45
N THR A 157 -6.20 -12.67 7.83
CA THR A 157 -5.59 -13.97 7.50
C THR A 157 -5.67 -14.22 5.99
N ILE A 158 -4.61 -14.79 5.44
CA ILE A 158 -4.59 -15.30 4.07
C ILE A 158 -5.53 -16.53 4.06
N LEU A 159 -6.50 -16.51 3.15
CA LEU A 159 -7.41 -17.63 2.99
C LEU A 159 -6.69 -18.84 2.39
N PRO A 160 -7.02 -20.06 2.79
CA PRO A 160 -6.50 -21.27 2.16
C PRO A 160 -6.83 -21.28 0.66
N THR A 161 -5.90 -21.72 -0.16
CA THR A 161 -6.13 -22.07 -1.56
C THR A 161 -6.50 -23.56 -1.65
N SER A 162 -7.31 -23.95 -2.64
CA SER A 162 -7.58 -25.37 -2.86
C SER A 162 -6.32 -26.08 -3.37
N GLU A 163 -6.10 -27.32 -2.91
CA GLU A 163 -4.99 -28.16 -3.41
C GLU A 163 -5.12 -28.41 -4.91
N GLU A 164 -6.35 -28.57 -5.40
CA GLU A 164 -6.67 -28.77 -6.81
C GLU A 164 -6.20 -27.57 -7.67
N TYR A 165 -6.45 -26.33 -7.22
CA TYR A 165 -5.96 -25.14 -7.92
C TYR A 165 -4.44 -25.06 -7.96
N MET A 166 -3.75 -25.56 -6.93
CA MET A 166 -2.27 -25.53 -6.84
C MET A 166 -1.63 -26.66 -7.64
N ALA A 167 -2.36 -27.75 -7.94
CA ALA A 167 -1.87 -28.88 -8.71
C ALA A 167 -1.89 -28.61 -10.23
N ASP A 168 -2.84 -27.79 -10.71
CA ASP A 168 -3.08 -27.55 -12.14
C ASP A 168 -2.30 -26.36 -12.72
N ASN A 169 -1.54 -25.62 -11.91
CA ASN A 169 -0.74 -24.46 -12.28
C ASN A 169 0.71 -24.59 -11.81
#